data_323f62c8b77190bfa72878ad2365ac6b
#
_entry.id   323f62c8b77190bfa72878ad2365ac6b
#
_cell.length_a   1.000
_cell.length_b   1.000
_cell.length_c   1.000
_cell.angle_alpha   90.00
_cell.angle_beta   90.00
_cell.angle_gamma   90.00
#
_symmetry.space_group_name_H-M   'P 1'
#
loop_
_entity.id
_entity.type
_entity.pdbx_description
1 polymer ?
#
loop_
_entity_poly.entity_id
_entity_poly.type
_entity_poly.pdbx_seq_one_letter_code
_entity_poly.pdbx_strand_id
1 'polypeptide(L)'
;MPRILLADDDRVIRVTLANSLRARDFDVLEAEDGKHAIELGCDRHPDLAIMDFQLPDISGAEVARELQQRANVPSIFLSAYAEQEFVDKATKAGALGYLIKPIDVDHVLPTINSALKRAQEIKQLKETESQLNTALEQGRETSVAIGILMQEYHITSEQAFDMLRGQARSQRRKVATVASDLVLAVNNLNGFTTEMRERNVEFLKKINAIKS
;
A
#
# COMPACT_ATOMS: atom_id res chain seq x y z
N MET A 1 -17.73 -2.42 13.89
CA MET A 1 -18.84 -1.75 13.15
C MET A 1 -18.19 -1.19 11.90
N PRO A 2 -18.55 -1.64 10.70
CA PRO A 2 -17.95 -1.12 9.48
C PRO A 2 -18.31 0.35 9.28
N ARG A 3 -17.31 1.14 8.83
CA ARG A 3 -17.47 2.55 8.55
C ARG A 3 -17.64 2.80 7.06
N ILE A 4 -18.71 3.49 6.69
CA ILE A 4 -19.03 3.81 5.30
C ILE A 4 -18.96 5.31 5.10
N LEU A 5 -18.27 5.76 4.06
CA LEU A 5 -18.35 7.12 3.56
C LEU A 5 -19.44 7.16 2.48
N LEU A 6 -20.44 8.01 2.66
CA LEU A 6 -21.51 8.23 1.69
C LEU A 6 -21.39 9.64 1.12
N ALA A 7 -21.17 9.74 -0.20
CA ALA A 7 -21.05 11.00 -0.92
C ALA A 7 -22.14 11.12 -1.99
N ASP A 8 -23.03 12.07 -1.85
CA ASP A 8 -24.13 12.36 -2.77
C ASP A 8 -24.55 13.83 -2.57
N ASP A 9 -24.73 14.60 -3.60
CA ASP A 9 -25.15 16.00 -3.50
C ASP A 9 -26.65 16.13 -3.18
N ASP A 10 -27.45 15.12 -3.56
CA ASP A 10 -28.87 15.06 -3.16
C ASP A 10 -29.00 14.74 -1.67
N ARG A 11 -29.35 15.76 -0.90
CA ARG A 11 -29.55 15.65 0.54
C ARG A 11 -30.58 14.60 0.93
N VAL A 12 -31.64 14.42 0.13
CA VAL A 12 -32.73 13.47 0.45
C VAL A 12 -32.21 12.04 0.32
N ILE A 13 -31.53 11.75 -0.76
CA ILE A 13 -30.90 10.44 -1.01
C ILE A 13 -29.87 10.17 0.08
N ARG A 14 -28.94 11.11 0.32
CA ARG A 14 -27.86 10.98 1.30
C ARG A 14 -28.38 10.69 2.70
N VAL A 15 -29.28 11.54 3.22
CA VAL A 15 -29.82 11.37 4.58
C VAL A 15 -30.65 10.10 4.73
N THR A 16 -31.48 9.77 3.73
CA THR A 16 -32.31 8.56 3.77
C THR A 16 -31.46 7.29 3.78
N LEU A 17 -30.46 7.22 2.91
CA LEU A 17 -29.55 6.07 2.84
C LEU A 17 -28.67 5.99 4.09
N ALA A 18 -28.13 7.12 4.57
CA ALA A 18 -27.34 7.16 5.80
C ALA A 18 -28.12 6.65 7.02
N ASN A 19 -29.36 7.12 7.22
CA ASN A 19 -30.20 6.67 8.32
C ASN A 19 -30.53 5.17 8.23
N SER A 20 -30.78 4.70 7.03
CA SER A 20 -31.08 3.29 6.79
C SER A 20 -29.87 2.38 7.02
N LEU A 21 -28.67 2.84 6.71
CA LEU A 21 -27.42 2.13 6.99
C LEU A 21 -27.10 2.16 8.49
N ARG A 22 -27.28 3.31 9.17
CA ARG A 22 -27.11 3.42 10.62
C ARG A 22 -28.04 2.49 11.40
N ALA A 23 -29.29 2.34 10.94
CA ALA A 23 -30.23 1.39 11.52
C ALA A 23 -29.81 -0.08 11.38
N ARG A 24 -28.80 -0.37 10.58
CA ARG A 24 -28.22 -1.70 10.34
C ARG A 24 -26.78 -1.82 10.84
N ASP A 25 -26.44 -1.05 11.85
CA ASP A 25 -25.14 -1.08 12.56
C ASP A 25 -23.93 -0.68 11.69
N PHE A 26 -24.10 0.23 10.73
CA PHE A 26 -23.00 0.90 10.04
C PHE A 26 -22.69 2.27 10.67
N ASP A 27 -21.40 2.60 10.79
CA ASP A 27 -20.95 3.96 11.09
C ASP A 27 -20.88 4.74 9.77
N VAL A 28 -21.68 5.82 9.61
CA VAL A 28 -21.80 6.52 8.32
C VAL A 28 -21.29 7.95 8.42
N LEU A 29 -20.27 8.23 7.62
CA LEU A 29 -19.77 9.56 7.31
C LEU A 29 -20.51 10.09 6.09
N GLU A 30 -20.92 11.34 6.11
CA GLU A 30 -21.65 11.97 5.01
C GLU A 30 -20.84 13.09 4.38
N ALA A 31 -20.78 13.12 3.04
CA ALA A 31 -20.17 14.19 2.26
C ALA A 31 -21.16 14.68 1.20
N GLU A 32 -21.21 15.98 0.95
CA GLU A 32 -22.09 16.58 -0.04
C GLU A 32 -21.39 16.90 -1.38
N ASP A 33 -20.07 16.79 -1.39
CA ASP A 33 -19.25 17.00 -2.58
C ASP A 33 -18.00 16.11 -2.55
N GLY A 34 -17.26 16.10 -3.65
CA GLY A 34 -16.12 15.23 -3.83
C GLY A 34 -14.90 15.61 -2.98
N LYS A 35 -14.64 16.90 -2.78
CA LYS A 35 -13.51 17.36 -1.94
C LYS A 35 -13.71 16.97 -0.50
N HIS A 36 -14.91 17.20 0.04
CA HIS A 36 -15.28 16.81 1.39
C HIS A 36 -15.20 15.27 1.54
N ALA A 37 -15.62 14.51 0.52
CA ALA A 37 -15.48 13.06 0.52
C ALA A 37 -14.01 12.61 0.59
N ILE A 38 -13.11 13.25 -0.15
CA ILE A 38 -11.68 12.94 -0.09
C ILE A 38 -11.09 13.27 1.28
N GLU A 39 -11.42 14.43 1.86
CA GLU A 39 -10.96 14.84 3.19
C GLU A 39 -11.39 13.81 4.25
N LEU A 40 -12.69 13.52 4.32
CA LEU A 40 -13.22 12.53 5.26
C LEU A 40 -12.62 11.14 5.05
N GLY A 41 -12.46 10.72 3.80
CA GLY A 41 -11.88 9.42 3.48
C GLY A 41 -10.42 9.28 3.89
N CYS A 42 -9.62 10.34 3.72
CA CYS A 42 -8.22 10.37 4.14
C CYS A 42 -8.06 10.45 5.66
N ASP A 43 -8.93 11.22 6.35
CA ASP A 43 -8.80 11.44 7.80
C ASP A 43 -9.41 10.31 8.63
N ARG A 44 -10.50 9.73 8.17
CA ARG A 44 -11.31 8.78 8.93
C ARG A 44 -11.17 7.33 8.49
N HIS A 45 -10.51 7.08 7.36
CA HIS A 45 -10.21 5.75 6.81
C HIS A 45 -11.44 4.82 6.83
N PRO A 46 -12.53 5.14 6.11
CA PRO A 46 -13.69 4.27 6.04
C PRO A 46 -13.37 2.93 5.35
N ASP A 47 -14.12 1.90 5.69
CA ASP A 47 -13.95 0.56 5.11
C ASP A 47 -14.46 0.48 3.66
N LEU A 48 -15.39 1.38 3.30
CA LEU A 48 -16.00 1.48 1.98
C LEU A 48 -16.52 2.89 1.73
N ALA A 49 -16.33 3.41 0.52
CA ALA A 49 -16.99 4.62 0.06
C ALA A 49 -18.15 4.26 -0.90
N ILE A 50 -19.29 4.85 -0.68
CA ILE A 50 -20.46 4.80 -1.57
C ILE A 50 -20.67 6.21 -2.08
N MET A 51 -20.59 6.42 -3.39
CA MET A 51 -20.63 7.78 -3.92
C MET A 51 -21.41 7.88 -5.22
N ASP A 52 -22.06 9.02 -5.40
CA ASP A 52 -22.62 9.35 -6.70
C ASP A 52 -21.50 9.47 -7.74
N PHE A 53 -21.79 9.02 -8.93
CA PHE A 53 -20.89 9.15 -10.06
C PHE A 53 -20.72 10.62 -10.48
N GLN A 54 -21.78 11.44 -10.30
CA GLN A 54 -21.78 12.87 -10.58
C GLN A 54 -21.87 13.66 -9.28
N LEU A 55 -20.78 14.29 -8.87
CA LEU A 55 -20.72 15.23 -7.76
C LEU A 55 -20.51 16.66 -8.32
N PRO A 56 -20.87 17.69 -7.54
CA PRO A 56 -20.95 19.06 -8.08
C PRO A 56 -19.60 19.68 -8.42
N ASP A 57 -18.52 19.22 -7.82
CA ASP A 57 -17.16 19.81 -7.93
C ASP A 57 -16.20 18.95 -8.75
N ILE A 58 -16.12 17.65 -8.46
CA ILE A 58 -15.28 16.69 -9.17
C ILE A 58 -16.07 15.38 -9.36
N SER A 59 -15.72 14.61 -10.40
CA SER A 59 -16.43 13.35 -10.65
C SER A 59 -16.18 12.31 -9.57
N GLY A 60 -17.21 11.50 -9.27
CA GLY A 60 -17.06 10.39 -8.32
C GLY A 60 -15.94 9.42 -8.71
N ALA A 61 -15.65 9.26 -10.01
CA ALA A 61 -14.54 8.44 -10.49
C ALA A 61 -13.16 9.02 -10.08
N GLU A 62 -13.02 10.35 -10.07
CA GLU A 62 -11.81 11.02 -9.57
C GLU A 62 -11.70 10.89 -8.06
N VAL A 63 -12.83 11.07 -7.33
CA VAL A 63 -12.88 10.84 -5.87
C VAL A 63 -12.45 9.41 -5.53
N ALA A 64 -13.01 8.41 -6.24
CA ALA A 64 -12.65 7.00 -6.02
C ALA A 64 -11.16 6.73 -6.23
N ARG A 65 -10.57 7.31 -7.27
CA ARG A 65 -9.15 7.18 -7.56
C ARG A 65 -8.28 7.79 -6.46
N GLU A 66 -8.61 9.02 -6.02
CA GLU A 66 -7.90 9.69 -4.92
C GLU A 66 -8.00 8.92 -3.61
N LEU A 67 -9.19 8.45 -3.25
CA LEU A 67 -9.42 7.64 -2.06
C LEU A 67 -8.64 6.31 -2.11
N GLN A 68 -8.62 5.66 -3.28
CA GLN A 68 -7.87 4.43 -3.46
C GLN A 68 -6.35 4.64 -3.35
N GLN A 69 -5.83 5.73 -3.94
CA GLN A 69 -4.39 6.02 -3.95
C GLN A 69 -3.88 6.51 -2.59
N ARG A 70 -4.64 7.39 -1.93
CA ARG A 70 -4.19 8.07 -0.70
C ARG A 70 -4.54 7.35 0.58
N ALA A 71 -5.67 6.62 0.59
CA ALA A 71 -6.20 6.01 1.80
C ALA A 71 -6.50 4.50 1.66
N ASN A 72 -6.33 3.91 0.46
CA ASN A 72 -6.73 2.54 0.13
C ASN A 72 -8.21 2.24 0.43
N VAL A 73 -9.08 3.25 0.29
CA VAL A 73 -10.52 3.12 0.49
C VAL A 73 -11.18 2.62 -0.80
N PRO A 74 -11.78 1.44 -0.78
CA PRO A 74 -12.52 0.91 -1.92
C PRO A 74 -13.85 1.64 -2.10
N SER A 75 -14.42 1.60 -3.31
CA SER A 75 -15.62 2.33 -3.63
C SER A 75 -16.70 1.52 -4.35
N ILE A 76 -17.96 1.93 -4.15
CA ILE A 76 -19.13 1.57 -4.93
C ILE A 76 -19.72 2.86 -5.50
N PHE A 77 -20.18 2.81 -6.74
CA PHE A 77 -20.88 3.95 -7.33
C PHE A 77 -22.40 3.81 -7.26
N LEU A 78 -23.03 4.96 -7.02
CA LEU A 78 -24.45 5.18 -7.21
C LEU A 78 -24.62 5.99 -8.50
N SER A 79 -25.56 5.63 -9.36
CA SER A 79 -25.82 6.39 -10.58
C SER A 79 -27.28 6.34 -11.00
N ALA A 80 -27.76 7.42 -11.57
CA ALA A 80 -29.08 7.46 -12.22
C ALA A 80 -29.07 6.75 -13.60
N TYR A 81 -27.90 6.38 -14.11
CA TYR A 81 -27.72 5.85 -15.45
C TYR A 81 -27.34 4.38 -15.43
N ALA A 82 -28.03 3.56 -16.24
CA ALA A 82 -27.74 2.14 -16.43
C ALA A 82 -26.83 1.86 -17.64
N GLU A 83 -26.27 2.90 -18.25
CA GLU A 83 -25.52 2.78 -19.50
C GLU A 83 -24.16 2.11 -19.27
N GLN A 84 -23.78 1.22 -20.21
CA GLN A 84 -22.55 0.45 -20.15
C GLN A 84 -21.30 1.32 -20.00
N GLU A 85 -21.32 2.52 -20.58
CA GLU A 85 -20.19 3.46 -20.51
C GLU A 85 -19.85 3.87 -19.07
N PHE A 86 -20.86 4.07 -18.20
CA PHE A 86 -20.64 4.41 -16.79
C PHE A 86 -20.14 3.21 -15.99
N VAL A 87 -20.64 2.02 -16.28
CA VAL A 87 -20.14 0.76 -15.67
C VAL A 87 -18.66 0.54 -16.03
N ASP A 88 -18.28 0.78 -17.28
CA ASP A 88 -16.90 0.66 -17.74
C ASP A 88 -15.99 1.69 -17.08
N LYS A 89 -16.44 2.93 -16.91
CA LYS A 89 -15.71 3.97 -16.17
C LYS A 89 -15.53 3.60 -14.69
N ALA A 90 -16.57 3.10 -14.05
CA ALA A 90 -16.53 2.63 -12.66
C ALA A 90 -15.53 1.48 -12.49
N THR A 91 -15.57 0.51 -13.40
CA THR A 91 -14.65 -0.64 -13.40
C THR A 91 -13.20 -0.19 -13.58
N LYS A 92 -12.92 0.72 -14.52
CA LYS A 92 -11.58 1.30 -14.73
C LYS A 92 -11.09 2.12 -13.53
N ALA A 93 -12.00 2.73 -12.78
CA ALA A 93 -11.68 3.41 -11.53
C ALA A 93 -11.44 2.45 -10.35
N GLY A 94 -11.59 1.14 -10.55
CA GLY A 94 -11.36 0.13 -9.52
C GLY A 94 -12.53 -0.05 -8.54
N ALA A 95 -13.74 0.34 -8.93
CA ALA A 95 -14.92 0.18 -8.09
C ALA A 95 -15.24 -1.30 -7.84
N LEU A 96 -15.64 -1.62 -6.62
CA LEU A 96 -16.09 -2.95 -6.21
C LEU A 96 -17.57 -3.23 -6.53
N GLY A 97 -18.32 -2.22 -6.93
CA GLY A 97 -19.72 -2.35 -7.29
C GLY A 97 -20.27 -1.10 -7.94
N TYR A 98 -21.45 -1.27 -8.53
CA TYR A 98 -22.23 -0.22 -9.19
C TYR A 98 -23.70 -0.45 -8.88
N LEU A 99 -24.42 0.60 -8.47
CA LEU A 99 -25.81 0.56 -8.09
C LEU A 99 -26.58 1.62 -8.86
N ILE A 100 -27.77 1.27 -9.33
CA ILE A 100 -28.63 2.16 -10.12
C ILE A 100 -29.68 2.78 -9.20
N LYS A 101 -29.85 4.10 -9.26
CA LYS A 101 -30.93 4.83 -8.61
C LYS A 101 -32.26 4.57 -9.37
N PRO A 102 -33.43 4.44 -8.73
CA PRO A 102 -33.69 4.65 -7.31
C PRO A 102 -33.20 3.50 -6.43
N ILE A 103 -32.70 3.84 -5.24
CA ILE A 103 -32.05 2.89 -4.34
C ILE A 103 -33.08 2.42 -3.30
N ASP A 104 -33.32 1.12 -3.27
CA ASP A 104 -33.92 0.44 -2.13
C ASP A 104 -32.78 -0.15 -1.26
N VAL A 105 -32.79 0.20 0.02
CA VAL A 105 -31.74 -0.21 0.96
C VAL A 105 -31.61 -1.72 1.06
N ASP A 106 -32.71 -2.46 0.95
CA ASP A 106 -32.68 -3.92 1.02
C ASP A 106 -31.98 -4.54 -0.20
N HIS A 107 -31.95 -3.84 -1.34
CA HIS A 107 -31.17 -4.22 -2.52
C HIS A 107 -29.69 -3.77 -2.46
N VAL A 108 -29.40 -2.71 -1.71
CA VAL A 108 -28.03 -2.16 -1.58
C VAL A 108 -27.18 -2.98 -0.60
N LEU A 109 -27.78 -3.49 0.47
CA LEU A 109 -27.07 -4.22 1.52
C LEU A 109 -26.26 -5.43 1.03
N PRO A 110 -26.78 -6.32 0.17
CA PRO A 110 -26.00 -7.43 -0.36
C PRO A 110 -24.76 -6.97 -1.13
N THR A 111 -24.89 -5.87 -1.88
CA THR A 111 -23.78 -5.28 -2.64
C THR A 111 -22.74 -4.67 -1.71
N ILE A 112 -23.15 -3.93 -0.67
CA ILE A 112 -22.24 -3.38 0.36
C ILE A 112 -21.48 -4.50 1.06
N ASN A 113 -22.19 -5.53 1.54
CA ASN A 113 -21.59 -6.66 2.24
C ASN A 113 -20.61 -7.42 1.35
N SER A 114 -20.94 -7.62 0.09
CA SER A 114 -20.06 -8.27 -0.89
C SER A 114 -18.81 -7.42 -1.15
N ALA A 115 -18.96 -6.10 -1.28
CA ALA A 115 -17.85 -5.19 -1.48
C ALA A 115 -16.94 -5.10 -0.25
N LEU A 116 -17.51 -5.02 0.95
CA LEU A 116 -16.72 -5.04 2.21
C LEU A 116 -15.92 -6.33 2.34
N LYS A 117 -16.52 -7.48 2.06
CA LYS A 117 -15.82 -8.77 2.07
C LYS A 117 -14.68 -8.77 1.06
N ARG A 118 -14.93 -8.33 -0.17
CA ARG A 118 -13.92 -8.25 -1.22
C ARG A 118 -12.79 -7.28 -0.87
N ALA A 119 -13.12 -6.13 -0.28
CA ALA A 119 -12.15 -5.17 0.23
C ALA A 119 -11.23 -5.79 1.28
N GLN A 120 -11.82 -6.53 2.22
CA GLN A 120 -11.06 -7.23 3.26
C GLN A 120 -10.14 -8.32 2.68
N GLU A 121 -10.61 -9.11 1.72
CA GLU A 121 -9.81 -10.12 1.03
C GLU A 121 -8.61 -9.49 0.29
N ILE A 122 -8.83 -8.39 -0.44
CA ILE A 122 -7.76 -7.64 -1.12
C ILE A 122 -6.74 -7.11 -0.12
N LYS A 123 -7.18 -6.56 1.01
CA LYS A 123 -6.31 -6.05 2.06
C LYS A 123 -5.44 -7.17 2.65
N GLN A 124 -6.04 -8.31 2.99
CA GLN A 124 -5.31 -9.48 3.51
C GLN A 124 -4.27 -10.01 2.52
N LEU A 125 -4.62 -10.07 1.24
CA LEU A 125 -3.69 -10.49 0.19
C LEU A 125 -2.48 -9.56 0.10
N LYS A 126 -2.69 -8.24 0.09
CA LYS A 126 -1.61 -7.23 0.07
C LYS A 126 -0.72 -7.32 1.32
N GLU A 127 -1.30 -7.50 2.49
CA GLU A 127 -0.55 -7.68 3.74
C GLU A 127 0.30 -8.95 3.71
N THR A 128 -0.27 -10.06 3.24
CA THR A 128 0.45 -11.33 3.09
C THR A 128 1.59 -11.22 2.07
N GLU A 129 1.35 -10.59 0.92
CA GLU A 129 2.36 -10.33 -0.10
C GLU A 129 3.52 -9.50 0.46
N SER A 130 3.21 -8.41 1.17
CA SER A 130 4.22 -7.55 1.83
C SER A 130 5.05 -8.33 2.85
N GLN A 131 4.40 -9.15 3.69
CA GLN A 131 5.09 -10.00 4.67
C GLN A 131 6.00 -11.03 4.00
N LEU A 132 5.52 -11.66 2.91
CA LEU A 132 6.30 -12.64 2.15
C LEU A 132 7.53 -11.98 1.49
N ASN A 133 7.36 -10.84 0.86
CA ASN A 133 8.45 -10.10 0.25
C ASN A 133 9.50 -9.69 1.29
N THR A 134 9.08 -9.20 2.45
CA THR A 134 9.98 -8.89 3.57
C THR A 134 10.75 -10.11 4.05
N ALA A 135 10.08 -11.27 4.17
CA ALA A 135 10.72 -12.51 4.59
C ALA A 135 11.75 -13.02 3.55
N LEU A 136 11.43 -12.90 2.26
CA LEU A 136 12.35 -13.26 1.17
C LEU A 136 13.59 -12.36 1.15
N GLU A 137 13.43 -11.05 1.30
CA GLU A 137 14.54 -10.10 1.39
C GLU A 137 15.45 -10.41 2.58
N GLN A 138 14.88 -10.63 3.76
CA GLN A 138 15.62 -11.01 4.97
C GLN A 138 16.35 -12.34 4.81
N GLY A 139 15.76 -13.32 4.16
CA GLY A 139 16.38 -14.60 3.83
C GLY A 139 17.56 -14.42 2.88
N ARG A 140 17.41 -13.57 1.85
CA ARG A 140 18.47 -13.23 0.89
C ARG A 140 19.64 -12.54 1.57
N GLU A 141 19.39 -11.52 2.38
CA GLU A 141 20.43 -10.81 3.12
C GLU A 141 21.18 -11.72 4.10
N THR A 142 20.47 -12.62 4.77
CA THR A 142 21.10 -13.63 5.65
C THR A 142 22.02 -14.55 4.84
N SER A 143 21.60 -15.00 3.66
CA SER A 143 22.45 -15.84 2.79
C SER A 143 23.69 -15.11 2.28
N VAL A 144 23.54 -13.83 1.92
CA VAL A 144 24.67 -12.99 1.50
C VAL A 144 25.65 -12.78 2.67
N ALA A 145 25.15 -12.49 3.87
CA ALA A 145 25.97 -12.33 5.07
C ALA A 145 26.77 -13.60 5.40
N ILE A 146 26.12 -14.77 5.29
CA ILE A 146 26.78 -16.07 5.42
C ILE A 146 27.91 -16.20 4.41
N GLY A 147 27.66 -15.89 3.13
CA GLY A 147 28.67 -15.93 2.07
C GLY A 147 29.87 -15.02 2.34
N ILE A 148 29.64 -13.81 2.85
CA ILE A 148 30.70 -12.87 3.26
C ILE A 148 31.54 -13.48 4.38
N LEU A 149 30.92 -14.01 5.42
CA LEU A 149 31.64 -14.61 6.54
C LEU A 149 32.44 -15.86 6.13
N MET A 150 31.86 -16.71 5.27
CA MET A 150 32.55 -17.88 4.73
C MET A 150 33.82 -17.46 3.97
N GLN A 151 33.73 -16.42 3.16
CA GLN A 151 34.87 -15.92 2.38
C GLN A 151 35.95 -15.26 3.27
N GLU A 152 35.54 -14.46 4.24
CA GLU A 152 36.45 -13.71 5.10
C GLU A 152 37.17 -14.60 6.09
N TYR A 153 36.48 -15.57 6.69
CA TYR A 153 37.02 -16.43 7.74
C TYR A 153 37.39 -17.85 7.30
N HIS A 154 37.14 -18.19 6.02
CA HIS A 154 37.41 -19.53 5.46
C HIS A 154 36.70 -20.65 6.22
N ILE A 155 35.45 -20.41 6.63
CA ILE A 155 34.61 -21.31 7.43
C ILE A 155 33.45 -21.88 6.62
N THR A 156 32.78 -22.92 7.18
CA THR A 156 31.60 -23.52 6.56
C THR A 156 30.37 -22.61 6.72
N SER A 157 29.33 -22.84 5.90
CA SER A 157 28.05 -22.13 6.00
C SER A 157 27.39 -22.27 7.38
N GLU A 158 27.49 -23.45 7.99
CA GLU A 158 26.95 -23.74 9.31
C GLU A 158 27.67 -22.91 10.39
N GLN A 159 29.00 -22.86 10.34
CA GLN A 159 29.81 -22.04 11.26
C GLN A 159 29.51 -20.55 11.10
N ALA A 160 29.39 -20.06 9.85
CA ALA A 160 29.03 -18.68 9.56
C ALA A 160 27.64 -18.32 10.11
N PHE A 161 26.66 -19.20 9.95
CA PHE A 161 25.33 -19.00 10.54
C PHE A 161 25.35 -19.00 12.07
N ASP A 162 26.13 -19.88 12.69
CA ASP A 162 26.31 -19.90 14.16
C ASP A 162 26.96 -18.62 14.68
N MET A 163 27.90 -18.04 13.96
CA MET A 163 28.48 -16.73 14.29
C MET A 163 27.43 -15.62 14.25
N LEU A 164 26.62 -15.54 13.19
CA LEU A 164 25.52 -14.56 13.09
C LEU A 164 24.52 -14.75 14.24
N ARG A 165 24.17 -16.00 14.54
CA ARG A 165 23.25 -16.34 15.63
C ARG A 165 23.82 -15.98 17.00
N GLY A 166 25.08 -16.21 17.23
CA GLY A 166 25.80 -15.81 18.45
C GLY A 166 25.77 -14.30 18.66
N GLN A 167 26.08 -13.55 17.61
CA GLN A 167 26.04 -12.08 17.62
C GLN A 167 24.63 -11.52 17.84
N ALA A 168 23.62 -12.11 17.19
CA ALA A 168 22.22 -11.72 17.37
C ALA A 168 21.75 -11.94 18.83
N ARG A 169 22.14 -13.05 19.44
CA ARG A 169 21.84 -13.34 20.87
C ARG A 169 22.51 -12.33 21.80
N SER A 170 23.79 -12.03 21.59
CA SER A 170 24.52 -11.07 22.43
C SER A 170 23.89 -9.66 22.37
N GLN A 171 23.39 -9.25 21.22
CA GLN A 171 22.75 -7.95 20.99
C GLN A 171 21.23 -7.97 21.28
N ARG A 172 20.63 -9.10 21.58
CA ARG A 172 19.16 -9.27 21.70
C ARG A 172 18.40 -8.81 20.46
N ARG A 173 18.94 -9.09 19.28
CA ARG A 173 18.37 -8.72 17.97
C ARG A 173 18.04 -9.95 17.14
N LYS A 174 17.25 -9.77 16.09
CA LYS A 174 16.98 -10.85 15.12
C LYS A 174 18.24 -11.12 14.27
N VAL A 175 18.45 -12.38 13.89
CA VAL A 175 19.58 -12.79 13.02
C VAL A 175 19.54 -12.02 11.70
N ALA A 176 18.36 -11.90 11.07
CA ALA A 176 18.20 -11.17 9.83
C ALA A 176 18.63 -9.69 9.94
N THR A 177 18.37 -9.03 11.06
CA THR A 177 18.77 -7.63 11.27
C THR A 177 20.29 -7.51 11.37
N VAL A 178 20.95 -8.45 12.05
CA VAL A 178 22.43 -8.47 12.17
C VAL A 178 23.06 -8.80 10.81
N ALA A 179 22.44 -9.69 10.04
CA ALA A 179 22.88 -10.00 8.68
C ALA A 179 22.76 -8.79 7.75
N SER A 180 21.66 -8.07 7.81
CA SER A 180 21.44 -6.82 7.04
C SER A 180 22.50 -5.77 7.36
N ASP A 181 22.79 -5.53 8.64
CA ASP A 181 23.83 -4.60 9.08
C ASP A 181 25.21 -4.97 8.52
N LEU A 182 25.54 -6.27 8.54
CA LEU A 182 26.81 -6.77 7.99
C LEU A 182 26.92 -6.52 6.49
N VAL A 183 25.86 -6.86 5.74
CA VAL A 183 25.81 -6.64 4.28
C VAL A 183 25.94 -5.15 3.96
N LEU A 184 25.24 -4.29 4.71
CA LEU A 184 25.30 -2.84 4.54
C LEU A 184 26.71 -2.29 4.82
N ALA A 185 27.35 -2.74 5.90
CA ALA A 185 28.70 -2.33 6.27
C ALA A 185 29.71 -2.71 5.18
N VAL A 186 29.65 -3.92 4.63
CA VAL A 186 30.54 -4.38 3.56
C VAL A 186 30.30 -3.62 2.27
N ASN A 187 29.03 -3.35 1.91
CA ASN A 187 28.70 -2.55 0.72
C ASN A 187 29.24 -1.11 0.84
N ASN A 188 29.12 -0.49 2.01
CA ASN A 188 29.67 0.85 2.26
C ASN A 188 31.21 0.87 2.16
N LEU A 189 31.89 -0.14 2.69
CA LEU A 189 33.34 -0.27 2.55
C LEU A 189 33.78 -0.48 1.10
N ASN A 190 33.04 -1.30 0.35
CA ASN A 190 33.33 -1.54 -1.07
C ASN A 190 33.05 -0.30 -1.92
N GLY A 191 32.00 0.47 -1.64
CA GLY A 191 31.72 1.76 -2.27
C GLY A 191 32.88 2.76 -2.04
N PHE A 192 33.31 2.89 -0.79
CA PHE A 192 34.44 3.76 -0.43
C PHE A 192 35.75 3.36 -1.12
N THR A 193 36.05 2.05 -1.18
CA THR A 193 37.25 1.56 -1.87
C THR A 193 37.19 1.78 -3.37
N THR A 194 36.00 1.71 -3.99
CA THR A 194 35.82 1.99 -5.43
C THR A 194 36.05 3.46 -5.73
N GLU A 195 35.45 4.38 -4.98
CA GLU A 195 35.68 5.82 -5.12
C GLU A 195 37.14 6.21 -4.92
N MET A 196 37.84 5.60 -3.94
CA MET A 196 39.24 5.83 -3.75
C MET A 196 40.12 5.30 -4.92
N ARG A 197 39.76 4.15 -5.49
CA ARG A 197 40.45 3.63 -6.68
C ARG A 197 40.27 4.55 -7.88
N GLU A 198 39.05 5.02 -8.13
CA GLU A 198 38.75 5.96 -9.23
C GLU A 198 39.52 7.29 -9.06
N ARG A 199 39.55 7.85 -7.86
CA ARG A 199 40.29 9.07 -7.55
C ARG A 199 41.81 8.89 -7.75
N ASN A 200 42.38 7.74 -7.35
CA ASN A 200 43.80 7.43 -7.56
C ASN A 200 44.13 7.25 -9.04
N VAL A 201 43.24 6.61 -9.82
CA VAL A 201 43.43 6.47 -11.28
C VAL A 201 43.40 7.85 -11.97
N GLU A 202 42.48 8.73 -11.58
CA GLU A 202 42.39 10.09 -12.13
C GLU A 202 43.63 10.93 -11.75
N PHE A 203 44.09 10.81 -10.51
CA PHE A 203 45.30 11.48 -10.04
C PHE A 203 46.57 11.02 -10.82
N LEU A 204 46.72 9.72 -11.06
CA LEU A 204 47.84 9.17 -11.86
C LEU A 204 47.78 9.63 -13.32
N LYS A 205 46.56 9.74 -13.92
CA LYS A 205 46.40 10.30 -15.27
C LYS A 205 46.84 11.76 -15.33
N LYS A 206 46.53 12.58 -14.31
CA LYS A 206 46.97 13.98 -14.23
C LYS A 206 48.46 14.13 -14.10
N ILE A 207 49.14 13.27 -13.30
CA ILE A 207 50.61 13.28 -13.17
C ILE A 207 51.29 12.92 -14.50
N ASN A 208 50.79 11.91 -15.20
CA ASN A 208 51.35 11.50 -16.48
C ASN A 208 51.17 12.54 -17.58
N ALA A 209 50.09 13.32 -17.54
CA ALA A 209 49.83 14.43 -18.48
C ALA A 209 50.76 15.66 -18.24
N ILE A 210 51.38 15.79 -17.07
CA ILE A 210 52.33 16.88 -16.74
C ILE A 210 53.76 16.50 -17.16
N LYS A 211 54.03 15.21 -17.43
CA LYS A 211 55.37 14.70 -17.80
C LYS A 211 55.57 14.55 -19.32
N SER A 212 54.49 14.81 -20.10
CA SER A 212 54.52 14.87 -21.58
C SER A 212 54.46 16.31 -22.07
#